data_7c14206329ca5b734b41772f000be6bd
#
_entry.id   7c14206329ca5b734b41772f000be6bd
#
_cell.length_a   1.000
_cell.length_b   1.000
_cell.length_c   1.000
_cell.angle_alpha   90.00
_cell.angle_beta   90.00
_cell.angle_gamma   90.00
#
_symmetry.space_group_name_H-M   'P 1'
#
loop_
_entity.id
_entity.type
_entity.pdbx_description
1 polymer ?
#
loop_
_entity_poly.entity_id
_entity_poly.type
_entity_poly.pdbx_seq_one_letter_code
_entity_poly.pdbx_strand_id
1 'polypeptide(L)'
;MSDAPAGAQLIEAAHIRAGDGDELALCTAATHLSREFDGVFGQETIDGFLHTSYDQFAGRSTIPDFLPLIAERFARRRLPALAKVEGHHTDGKPVVPFRCVHNAGRSQTAMGFFQHLAGDGAVAWSGGSEPGFEVNPSAIAAMSERGIDISREFAKPWTDKIVRAADVVVSMGCGDACPVFPGQRYLDWTLDDPAGRAVDTAADPRLVFADGHST
;
A
#
# COMPACT_ATOMS: atom_id res chain seq x y z
N MET A 1 23.88 6.27 -42.05
CA MET A 1 23.39 5.07 -41.36
C MET A 1 23.16 5.50 -39.93
N SER A 2 21.91 5.83 -39.64
CA SER A 2 21.49 6.35 -38.35
C SER A 2 20.73 5.25 -37.62
N ASP A 3 21.34 4.74 -36.54
CA ASP A 3 20.65 3.87 -35.61
C ASP A 3 19.79 4.71 -34.68
N ALA A 4 18.47 4.58 -34.83
CA ALA A 4 17.49 5.10 -33.88
C ALA A 4 17.36 4.11 -32.72
N PRO A 5 17.36 4.57 -31.46
CA PRO A 5 17.11 3.69 -30.33
C PRO A 5 15.63 3.23 -30.36
N ALA A 6 15.46 1.92 -30.21
CA ALA A 6 14.16 1.27 -30.13
C ALA A 6 13.32 1.91 -29.03
N GLY A 7 12.20 2.47 -29.46
CA GLY A 7 11.23 3.10 -28.57
C GLY A 7 10.70 2.14 -27.53
N ALA A 8 10.71 2.58 -26.28
CA ALA A 8 9.95 1.96 -25.21
C ALA A 8 8.48 1.90 -25.62
N GLN A 9 8.00 0.73 -25.98
CA GLN A 9 6.58 0.46 -26.10
C GLN A 9 5.97 0.60 -24.69
N LEU A 10 5.33 1.73 -24.46
CA LEU A 10 4.35 1.87 -23.40
C LEU A 10 3.29 0.80 -23.66
N ILE A 11 3.31 -0.25 -22.85
CA ILE A 11 2.21 -1.19 -22.81
C ILE A 11 1.03 -0.41 -22.27
N GLU A 12 0.15 0.01 -23.19
CA GLU A 12 -1.17 0.56 -22.88
C GLU A 12 -1.95 -0.60 -22.24
N ALA A 13 -1.95 -0.62 -20.89
CA ALA A 13 -2.74 -1.58 -20.14
C ALA A 13 -4.20 -1.35 -20.52
N ALA A 14 -4.83 -2.36 -21.14
CA ALA A 14 -6.24 -2.31 -21.43
C ALA A 14 -7.00 -2.12 -20.13
N HIS A 15 -7.55 -0.92 -19.94
CA HIS A 15 -8.39 -0.62 -18.77
C HIS A 15 -9.61 -1.54 -18.79
N ILE A 16 -9.84 -2.24 -17.68
CA ILE A 16 -11.07 -2.99 -17.47
C ILE A 16 -12.18 -1.95 -17.34
N ARG A 17 -13.12 -1.93 -18.29
CA ARG A 17 -14.23 -0.99 -18.23
C ARG A 17 -15.09 -1.30 -17.00
N ALA A 18 -15.24 -0.32 -16.13
CA ALA A 18 -16.20 -0.34 -15.05
C ALA A 18 -17.63 -0.45 -15.60
N GLY A 19 -18.52 -1.15 -14.92
CA GLY A 19 -19.95 -1.11 -15.26
C GLY A 19 -20.56 0.26 -14.94
N ASP A 20 -21.74 0.57 -15.49
CA ASP A 20 -22.38 1.88 -15.34
C ASP A 20 -22.55 2.31 -13.86
N GLY A 21 -22.82 1.35 -12.97
CA GLY A 21 -22.93 1.60 -11.52
C GLY A 21 -21.59 1.93 -10.87
N ASP A 22 -20.55 1.24 -11.28
CA ASP A 22 -19.20 1.47 -10.79
C ASP A 22 -18.66 2.82 -11.26
N GLU A 23 -18.96 3.20 -12.51
CA GLU A 23 -18.56 4.49 -13.06
C GLU A 23 -19.15 5.66 -12.27
N LEU A 24 -20.43 5.59 -11.90
CA LEU A 24 -21.07 6.61 -11.06
C LEU A 24 -20.43 6.67 -9.67
N ALA A 25 -20.12 5.52 -9.08
CA ALA A 25 -19.44 5.45 -7.78
C ALA A 25 -18.02 6.02 -7.87
N LEU A 26 -17.27 5.74 -8.94
CA LEU A 26 -15.95 6.31 -9.19
C LEU A 26 -16.00 7.84 -9.39
N CYS A 27 -16.97 8.37 -10.11
CA CYS A 27 -17.18 9.83 -10.23
C CYS A 27 -17.45 10.48 -8.86
N THR A 28 -18.22 9.82 -8.01
CA THR A 28 -18.47 10.30 -6.64
C THR A 28 -17.17 10.29 -5.82
N ALA A 29 -16.42 9.21 -5.88
CA ALA A 29 -15.13 9.09 -5.22
C ALA A 29 -14.12 10.15 -5.72
N ALA A 30 -14.07 10.40 -7.01
CA ALA A 30 -13.25 11.44 -7.60
C ALA A 30 -13.59 12.83 -7.04
N THR A 31 -14.88 13.12 -6.88
CA THR A 31 -15.34 14.38 -6.27
C THR A 31 -14.88 14.52 -4.82
N HIS A 32 -14.92 13.43 -4.03
CA HIS A 32 -14.44 13.43 -2.65
C HIS A 32 -12.93 13.67 -2.59
N LEU A 33 -12.16 12.94 -3.39
CA LEU A 33 -10.71 13.07 -3.44
C LEU A 33 -10.27 14.45 -3.95
N SER A 34 -10.97 15.03 -4.93
CA SER A 34 -10.67 16.39 -5.43
C SER A 34 -10.84 17.46 -4.35
N ARG A 35 -11.81 17.30 -3.45
CA ARG A 35 -11.97 18.22 -2.31
C ARG A 35 -10.90 18.01 -1.24
N GLU A 36 -10.52 16.75 -0.98
CA GLU A 36 -9.51 16.39 0.01
C GLU A 36 -8.11 16.87 -0.39
N PHE A 37 -7.80 16.83 -1.69
CA PHE A 37 -6.52 17.22 -2.27
C PHE A 37 -6.59 18.52 -3.08
N ASP A 38 -7.53 19.41 -2.74
CA ASP A 38 -7.69 20.69 -3.41
C ASP A 38 -6.39 21.51 -3.34
N GLY A 39 -6.03 22.12 -4.47
CA GLY A 39 -4.78 22.87 -4.62
C GLY A 39 -3.51 22.02 -4.70
N VAL A 40 -3.59 20.68 -4.52
CA VAL A 40 -2.46 19.76 -4.63
C VAL A 40 -2.47 19.05 -5.99
N PHE A 41 -3.61 18.50 -6.37
CA PHE A 41 -3.76 17.76 -7.62
C PHE A 41 -4.93 18.25 -8.45
N GLY A 42 -4.74 18.26 -9.78
CA GLY A 42 -5.83 18.47 -10.71
C GLY A 42 -6.75 17.25 -10.82
N GLN A 43 -7.98 17.50 -11.32
CA GLN A 43 -9.00 16.47 -11.52
C GLN A 43 -8.48 15.27 -12.33
N GLU A 44 -7.76 15.51 -13.42
CA GLU A 44 -7.21 14.48 -14.30
C GLU A 44 -6.25 13.51 -13.54
N THR A 45 -5.41 14.05 -12.65
CA THR A 45 -4.51 13.22 -11.81
C THR A 45 -5.31 12.34 -10.86
N ILE A 46 -6.33 12.89 -10.24
CA ILE A 46 -7.21 12.17 -9.30
C ILE A 46 -7.96 11.07 -10.02
N ASP A 47 -8.57 11.37 -11.16
CA ASP A 47 -9.31 10.41 -11.99
C ASP A 47 -8.39 9.27 -12.45
N GLY A 48 -7.20 9.58 -12.95
CA GLY A 48 -6.20 8.60 -13.35
C GLY A 48 -5.75 7.70 -12.20
N PHE A 49 -5.56 8.26 -10.99
CA PHE A 49 -5.23 7.47 -9.80
C PHE A 49 -6.36 6.57 -9.35
N LEU A 50 -7.59 7.03 -9.45
CA LEU A 50 -8.77 6.28 -9.08
C LEU A 50 -8.98 5.10 -10.03
N HIS A 51 -8.94 5.33 -11.35
CA HIS A 51 -9.08 4.27 -12.35
C HIS A 51 -7.94 3.25 -12.27
N THR A 52 -6.68 3.68 -12.16
CA THR A 52 -5.57 2.75 -11.96
C THR A 52 -5.67 1.98 -10.64
N SER A 53 -6.31 2.55 -9.63
CA SER A 53 -6.59 1.85 -8.38
C SER A 53 -7.70 0.82 -8.54
N TYR A 54 -8.74 1.13 -9.30
CA TYR A 54 -9.81 0.20 -9.65
C TYR A 54 -9.26 -1.01 -10.43
N ASP A 55 -8.46 -0.78 -11.47
CA ASP A 55 -7.87 -1.82 -12.30
C ASP A 55 -7.00 -2.81 -11.50
N GLN A 56 -6.30 -2.33 -10.46
CA GLN A 56 -5.48 -3.17 -9.58
C GLN A 56 -6.30 -4.26 -8.86
N PHE A 57 -7.57 -4.04 -8.64
CA PHE A 57 -8.45 -4.95 -7.90
C PHE A 57 -9.49 -5.64 -8.78
N ALA A 58 -9.86 -5.07 -9.93
CA ALA A 58 -10.94 -5.57 -10.79
C ALA A 58 -10.75 -7.03 -11.22
N GLY A 59 -9.51 -7.44 -11.55
CA GLY A 59 -9.19 -8.80 -11.97
C GLY A 59 -9.09 -9.83 -10.84
N ARG A 60 -9.15 -9.41 -9.58
CA ARG A 60 -8.89 -10.27 -8.40
C ARG A 60 -10.01 -10.23 -7.35
N SER A 61 -10.96 -9.30 -7.47
CA SER A 61 -12.02 -9.16 -6.49
C SER A 61 -13.02 -10.30 -6.59
N THR A 62 -13.35 -10.88 -5.43
CA THR A 62 -14.44 -11.85 -5.27
C THR A 62 -15.77 -11.16 -4.98
N ILE A 63 -15.74 -9.86 -4.66
CA ILE A 63 -16.91 -9.05 -4.31
C ILE A 63 -16.89 -7.77 -5.16
N PRO A 64 -17.36 -7.82 -6.42
CA PRO A 64 -17.29 -6.71 -7.35
C PRO A 64 -17.99 -5.43 -6.85
N ASP A 65 -19.08 -5.56 -6.11
CA ASP A 65 -19.88 -4.42 -5.60
C ASP A 65 -19.09 -3.44 -4.72
N PHE A 66 -17.96 -3.86 -4.15
CA PHE A 66 -17.10 -3.02 -3.31
C PHE A 66 -15.86 -2.48 -4.03
N LEU A 67 -15.67 -2.80 -5.30
CA LEU A 67 -14.51 -2.36 -6.06
C LEU A 67 -14.31 -0.84 -6.07
N PRO A 68 -15.34 0.00 -6.32
CA PRO A 68 -15.17 1.45 -6.30
C PRO A 68 -14.70 1.97 -4.94
N LEU A 69 -15.24 1.41 -3.84
CA LEU A 69 -14.86 1.79 -2.47
C LEU A 69 -13.39 1.42 -2.17
N ILE A 70 -12.97 0.22 -2.59
CA ILE A 70 -11.58 -0.23 -2.42
C ILE A 70 -10.65 0.64 -3.26
N ALA A 71 -11.04 0.96 -4.50
CA ALA A 71 -10.29 1.84 -5.40
C ALA A 71 -10.11 3.24 -4.80
N GLU A 72 -11.17 3.84 -4.26
CA GLU A 72 -11.11 5.13 -3.58
C GLU A 72 -10.16 5.10 -2.38
N ARG A 73 -10.27 4.09 -1.52
CA ARG A 73 -9.39 3.95 -0.34
C ARG A 73 -7.93 3.74 -0.75
N PHE A 74 -7.68 3.02 -1.82
CA PHE A 74 -6.33 2.80 -2.32
C PHE A 74 -5.76 4.05 -2.99
N ALA A 75 -6.55 4.75 -3.82
CA ALA A 75 -6.17 6.03 -4.42
C ALA A 75 -5.84 7.07 -3.34
N ARG A 76 -6.72 7.24 -2.34
CA ARG A 76 -6.52 8.15 -1.20
C ARG A 76 -5.20 7.90 -0.47
N ARG A 77 -4.80 6.64 -0.33
CA ARG A 77 -3.50 6.30 0.29
C ARG A 77 -2.30 6.59 -0.61
N ARG A 78 -2.45 6.51 -1.94
CA ARG A 78 -1.36 6.74 -2.91
C ARG A 78 -1.08 8.20 -3.19
N LEU A 79 -2.10 9.06 -3.12
CA LEU A 79 -1.99 10.48 -3.44
C LEU A 79 -0.97 11.23 -2.56
N PRO A 80 -0.90 11.05 -1.23
CA PRO A 80 0.14 11.68 -0.41
C PRO A 80 1.56 11.26 -0.79
N ALA A 81 1.75 10.01 -1.23
CA ALA A 81 3.04 9.55 -1.72
C ALA A 81 3.43 10.26 -3.04
N LEU A 82 2.48 10.48 -3.93
CA LEU A 82 2.70 11.26 -5.14
C LEU A 82 3.05 12.71 -4.79
N ALA A 83 2.30 13.35 -3.89
CA ALA A 83 2.56 14.70 -3.44
C ALA A 83 3.98 14.86 -2.91
N LYS A 84 4.46 13.90 -2.12
CA LYS A 84 5.84 13.91 -1.62
C LYS A 84 6.87 13.79 -2.73
N VAL A 85 6.66 12.89 -3.69
CA VAL A 85 7.59 12.69 -4.83
C VAL A 85 7.64 13.91 -5.75
N GLU A 86 6.51 14.59 -5.95
CA GLU A 86 6.39 15.78 -6.80
C GLU A 86 6.80 17.08 -6.08
N GLY A 87 7.20 16.98 -4.80
CA GLY A 87 7.64 18.14 -4.03
C GLY A 87 6.50 19.08 -3.59
N HIS A 88 5.26 18.64 -3.67
CA HIS A 88 4.15 19.35 -3.06
C HIS A 88 4.31 19.34 -1.54
N HIS A 89 3.82 20.39 -0.89
CA HIS A 89 3.99 20.59 0.54
C HIS A 89 3.50 19.37 1.33
N THR A 90 4.44 18.67 1.94
CA THR A 90 4.16 17.56 2.86
C THR A 90 4.44 18.05 4.28
N ASP A 91 3.75 17.51 5.25
CA ASP A 91 3.93 17.84 6.67
C ASP A 91 5.30 17.42 7.25
N GLY A 92 6.22 16.98 6.39
CA GLY A 92 7.58 16.57 6.75
C GLY A 92 7.68 15.25 7.50
N LYS A 93 6.56 14.55 7.67
CA LYS A 93 6.56 13.27 8.38
C LYS A 93 7.28 12.18 7.58
N PRO A 94 8.09 11.35 8.25
CA PRO A 94 8.72 10.22 7.59
C PRO A 94 7.67 9.22 7.13
N VAL A 95 7.91 8.64 5.95
CA VAL A 95 7.06 7.61 5.34
C VAL A 95 7.76 6.26 5.41
N VAL A 96 7.08 5.29 6.02
CA VAL A 96 7.63 3.95 6.26
C VAL A 96 6.70 2.87 5.69
N PRO A 97 6.95 2.37 4.47
CA PRO A 97 6.25 1.22 3.92
C PRO A 97 6.80 -0.10 4.47
N PHE A 98 5.89 -0.96 4.89
CA PHE A 98 6.11 -2.33 5.30
C PHE A 98 5.70 -3.27 4.17
N ARG A 99 6.60 -4.15 3.73
CA ARG A 99 6.38 -5.03 2.57
C ARG A 99 6.56 -6.50 2.94
N CYS A 100 5.67 -7.33 2.42
CA CYS A 100 5.81 -8.78 2.42
C CYS A 100 5.21 -9.33 1.11
N VAL A 101 5.11 -10.65 0.95
CA VAL A 101 4.53 -11.23 -0.28
C VAL A 101 3.04 -10.92 -0.37
N HIS A 102 2.23 -11.36 0.59
CA HIS A 102 0.77 -11.36 0.47
C HIS A 102 0.07 -10.13 1.06
N ASN A 103 0.77 -9.27 1.80
CA ASN A 103 0.15 -8.14 2.53
C ASN A 103 -1.09 -8.54 3.36
N ALA A 104 -1.09 -9.75 3.89
CA ALA A 104 -2.21 -10.30 4.64
C ALA A 104 -1.94 -10.47 6.14
N GLY A 105 -0.68 -10.63 6.55
CA GLY A 105 -0.28 -10.83 7.94
C GLY A 105 0.85 -9.90 8.34
N ARG A 106 2.12 -10.31 8.12
CA ARG A 106 3.34 -9.64 8.60
C ARG A 106 3.36 -8.13 8.39
N SER A 107 3.21 -7.66 7.16
CA SER A 107 3.26 -6.22 6.86
C SER A 107 2.07 -5.44 7.41
N GLN A 108 0.90 -6.05 7.53
CA GLN A 108 -0.27 -5.41 8.15
C GLN A 108 -0.08 -5.25 9.66
N THR A 109 0.41 -6.30 10.33
CA THR A 109 0.71 -6.29 11.76
C THR A 109 1.80 -5.27 12.08
N ALA A 110 2.92 -5.30 11.33
CA ALA A 110 4.02 -4.36 11.53
C ALA A 110 3.58 -2.91 11.32
N MET A 111 2.82 -2.63 10.26
CA MET A 111 2.24 -1.31 10.00
C MET A 111 1.34 -0.87 11.17
N GLY A 112 0.45 -1.74 11.65
CA GLY A 112 -0.46 -1.42 12.75
C GLY A 112 0.28 -1.07 14.04
N PHE A 113 1.29 -1.86 14.44
CA PHE A 113 2.15 -1.56 15.59
C PHE A 113 2.89 -0.23 15.41
N PHE A 114 3.50 -0.03 14.25
CA PHE A 114 4.23 1.19 13.96
C PHE A 114 3.33 2.42 14.05
N GLN A 115 2.16 2.37 13.43
CA GLN A 115 1.18 3.47 13.48
C GLN A 115 0.71 3.76 14.91
N HIS A 116 0.47 2.69 15.69
CA HIS A 116 0.07 2.83 17.10
C HIS A 116 1.16 3.51 17.94
N LEU A 117 2.43 3.15 17.73
CA LEU A 117 3.56 3.69 18.48
C LEU A 117 3.98 5.09 18.00
N ALA A 118 3.96 5.33 16.69
CA ALA A 118 4.36 6.60 16.09
C ALA A 118 3.27 7.68 16.19
N GLY A 119 2.00 7.28 16.38
CA GLY A 119 0.87 8.20 16.35
C GLY A 119 0.89 9.03 15.07
N ASP A 120 0.84 10.35 15.22
CA ASP A 120 0.88 11.31 14.12
C ASP A 120 2.31 11.70 13.69
N GLY A 121 3.33 11.12 14.31
CA GLY A 121 4.74 11.47 14.03
C GLY A 121 5.30 10.87 12.73
N ALA A 122 4.63 9.88 12.14
CA ALA A 122 5.07 9.24 10.91
C ALA A 122 3.88 8.68 10.12
N VAL A 123 4.10 8.42 8.84
CA VAL A 123 3.11 7.80 7.94
C VAL A 123 3.52 6.36 7.67
N ALA A 124 2.66 5.42 8.05
CA ALA A 124 2.87 4.00 7.79
C ALA A 124 2.08 3.53 6.57
N TRP A 125 2.69 2.64 5.80
CA TRP A 125 2.08 1.98 4.65
C TRP A 125 2.31 0.49 4.70
N SER A 126 1.47 -0.27 4.05
CA SER A 126 1.72 -1.69 3.83
C SER A 126 1.42 -2.09 2.39
N GLY A 127 2.12 -3.10 1.89
CA GLY A 127 1.89 -3.62 0.54
C GLY A 127 2.52 -5.00 0.34
N GLY A 128 2.06 -5.71 -0.69
CA GLY A 128 2.58 -7.01 -1.08
C GLY A 128 3.01 -7.06 -2.53
N SER A 129 3.93 -7.98 -2.87
CA SER A 129 4.26 -8.30 -4.26
C SER A 129 3.13 -9.08 -4.94
N GLU A 130 2.47 -9.94 -4.18
CA GLU A 130 1.34 -10.78 -4.59
C GLU A 130 0.24 -10.69 -3.53
N PRO A 131 -0.50 -9.56 -3.45
CA PRO A 131 -1.48 -9.37 -2.40
C PRO A 131 -2.53 -10.47 -2.35
N GLY A 132 -2.84 -10.95 -1.15
CA GLY A 132 -3.94 -11.87 -0.92
C GLY A 132 -5.31 -11.22 -1.17
N PHE A 133 -6.37 -11.98 -0.95
CA PHE A 133 -7.74 -11.46 -1.08
C PHE A 133 -8.14 -10.61 0.11
N GLU A 134 -7.68 -10.97 1.31
CA GLU A 134 -8.05 -10.32 2.57
C GLU A 134 -6.89 -10.30 3.55
N VAL A 135 -7.01 -9.52 4.61
CA VAL A 135 -6.12 -9.57 5.75
C VAL A 135 -6.44 -10.80 6.58
N ASN A 136 -5.41 -11.52 7.04
CA ASN A 136 -5.56 -12.74 7.80
C ASN A 136 -6.40 -12.48 9.08
N PRO A 137 -7.53 -13.18 9.27
CA PRO A 137 -8.38 -13.01 10.44
C PRO A 137 -7.65 -13.21 11.77
N SER A 138 -6.69 -14.14 11.84
CA SER A 138 -5.86 -14.34 13.03
C SER A 138 -4.99 -13.13 13.34
N ALA A 139 -4.46 -12.44 12.32
CA ALA A 139 -3.70 -11.21 12.51
C ALA A 139 -4.61 -10.08 13.03
N ILE A 140 -5.82 -9.95 12.50
CA ILE A 140 -6.81 -8.97 12.98
C ILE A 140 -7.15 -9.24 14.45
N ALA A 141 -7.45 -10.49 14.80
CA ALA A 141 -7.79 -10.89 16.17
C ALA A 141 -6.63 -10.59 17.14
N ALA A 142 -5.42 -11.02 16.79
CA ALA A 142 -4.22 -10.80 17.60
C ALA A 142 -3.90 -9.31 17.82
N MET A 143 -4.09 -8.48 16.82
CA MET A 143 -3.90 -7.02 16.93
C MET A 143 -4.99 -6.39 17.80
N SER A 144 -6.24 -6.84 17.65
CA SER A 144 -7.36 -6.39 18.47
C SER A 144 -7.14 -6.69 19.97
N GLU A 145 -6.57 -7.83 20.34
CA GLU A 145 -6.17 -8.15 21.72
C GLU A 145 -5.16 -7.16 22.30
N ARG A 146 -4.38 -6.51 21.45
CA ARG A 146 -3.41 -5.46 21.82
C ARG A 146 -3.99 -4.04 21.74
N GLY A 147 -5.30 -3.91 21.48
CA GLY A 147 -5.96 -2.62 21.32
C GLY A 147 -5.65 -1.91 20.02
N ILE A 148 -5.11 -2.63 19.02
CA ILE A 148 -4.76 -2.08 17.70
C ILE A 148 -5.76 -2.60 16.67
N ASP A 149 -6.55 -1.70 16.10
CA ASP A 149 -7.57 -2.04 15.10
C ASP A 149 -7.01 -1.98 13.68
N ILE A 150 -6.83 -3.14 13.06
CA ILE A 150 -6.50 -3.31 11.65
C ILE A 150 -7.65 -3.93 10.84
N SER A 151 -8.85 -4.01 11.40
CA SER A 151 -10.02 -4.64 10.74
C SER A 151 -10.46 -3.92 9.46
N ARG A 152 -10.11 -2.64 9.33
CA ARG A 152 -10.40 -1.83 8.15
C ARG A 152 -9.31 -1.90 7.09
N GLU A 153 -8.21 -2.59 7.36
CA GLU A 153 -7.16 -2.77 6.39
C GLU A 153 -7.56 -3.80 5.32
N PHE A 154 -6.91 -3.73 4.17
CA PHE A 154 -7.10 -4.66 3.07
C PHE A 154 -5.76 -4.99 2.43
N ALA A 155 -5.66 -6.18 1.84
CA ALA A 155 -4.47 -6.59 1.11
C ALA A 155 -4.35 -5.79 -0.18
N LYS A 156 -3.19 -5.15 -0.40
CA LYS A 156 -2.94 -4.21 -1.49
C LYS A 156 -1.53 -4.36 -2.05
N PRO A 157 -1.33 -4.10 -3.35
CA PRO A 157 0.01 -4.10 -3.92
C PRO A 157 0.81 -2.91 -3.37
N TRP A 158 2.12 -3.09 -3.25
CA TRP A 158 3.01 -1.95 -3.18
C TRP A 158 3.14 -1.30 -4.58
N THR A 159 3.48 -0.04 -4.65
CA THR A 159 3.71 0.67 -5.90
C THR A 159 5.04 1.40 -5.86
N ASP A 160 5.67 1.59 -7.02
CA ASP A 160 6.93 2.34 -7.14
C ASP A 160 6.83 3.73 -6.53
N LYS A 161 5.69 4.40 -6.69
CA LYS A 161 5.46 5.74 -6.13
C LYS A 161 5.53 5.74 -4.61
N ILE A 162 4.94 4.74 -3.95
CA ILE A 162 5.01 4.59 -2.49
C ILE A 162 6.46 4.34 -2.05
N VAL A 163 7.17 3.46 -2.76
CA VAL A 163 8.57 3.15 -2.42
C VAL A 163 9.47 4.36 -2.64
N ARG A 164 9.28 5.12 -3.73
CA ARG A 164 10.04 6.36 -3.99
C ARG A 164 9.77 7.47 -2.98
N ALA A 165 8.57 7.52 -2.41
CA ALA A 165 8.20 8.47 -1.36
C ALA A 165 8.72 8.07 0.03
N ALA A 166 9.21 6.84 0.20
CA ALA A 166 9.63 6.30 1.48
C ALA A 166 10.94 6.92 1.97
N ASP A 167 11.05 7.13 3.28
CA ASP A 167 12.31 7.44 3.94
C ASP A 167 13.00 6.15 4.40
N VAL A 168 12.21 5.19 4.89
CA VAL A 168 12.68 3.86 5.30
C VAL A 168 11.73 2.81 4.76
N VAL A 169 12.24 1.84 4.04
CA VAL A 169 11.47 0.69 3.53
C VAL A 169 11.78 -0.53 4.38
N VAL A 170 10.75 -1.16 4.93
CA VAL A 170 10.90 -2.40 5.71
C VAL A 170 10.36 -3.57 4.90
N SER A 171 11.23 -4.52 4.56
CA SER A 171 10.87 -5.77 3.91
C SER A 171 10.77 -6.92 4.92
N MET A 172 9.87 -7.86 4.68
CA MET A 172 9.63 -9.01 5.54
C MET A 172 9.49 -10.28 4.69
N GLY A 173 10.63 -10.77 4.21
CA GLY A 173 10.69 -12.01 3.45
C GLY A 173 10.01 -11.95 2.08
N CYS A 174 10.06 -10.81 1.39
CA CYS A 174 9.61 -10.71 0.00
C CYS A 174 10.72 -11.04 -1.03
N GLY A 175 11.91 -11.44 -0.56
CA GLY A 175 13.02 -11.80 -1.44
C GLY A 175 13.38 -10.72 -2.46
N ASP A 176 13.86 -11.15 -3.62
CA ASP A 176 14.32 -10.25 -4.70
C ASP A 176 13.19 -9.55 -5.48
N ALA A 177 11.93 -9.83 -5.16
CA ALA A 177 10.78 -9.23 -5.84
C ALA A 177 10.58 -7.72 -5.55
N CYS A 178 11.44 -7.14 -4.72
CA CYS A 178 11.31 -5.78 -4.26
C CYS A 178 12.38 -4.88 -4.89
N PRO A 179 12.03 -3.96 -5.82
CA PRO A 179 12.99 -3.05 -6.39
C PRO A 179 13.60 -2.13 -5.32
N VAL A 180 14.89 -1.86 -5.49
CA VAL A 180 15.64 -0.93 -4.64
C VAL A 180 15.81 0.37 -5.41
N PHE A 181 15.37 1.48 -4.83
CA PHE A 181 15.55 2.81 -5.40
C PHE A 181 16.63 3.56 -4.63
N PRO A 182 17.44 4.38 -5.31
CA PRO A 182 18.46 5.20 -4.65
C PRO A 182 17.84 6.23 -3.70
N GLY A 183 18.50 6.47 -2.57
CA GLY A 183 18.13 7.53 -1.63
C GLY A 183 17.23 7.10 -0.49
N GLN A 184 16.69 5.87 -0.51
CA GLN A 184 15.91 5.33 0.58
C GLN A 184 16.77 4.41 1.47
N ARG A 185 16.42 4.36 2.76
CA ARG A 185 16.99 3.38 3.69
C ARG A 185 16.17 2.09 3.64
N TYR A 186 16.84 0.94 3.50
CA TYR A 186 16.19 -0.38 3.49
C TYR A 186 16.54 -1.16 4.75
N LEU A 187 15.53 -1.77 5.35
CA LEU A 187 15.65 -2.71 6.45
C LEU A 187 14.97 -4.01 6.04
N ASP A 188 15.62 -5.14 6.27
CA ASP A 188 15.02 -6.45 6.07
C ASP A 188 14.80 -7.14 7.42
N TRP A 189 13.53 -7.43 7.72
CA TRP A 189 13.14 -8.13 8.93
C TRP A 189 12.74 -9.56 8.58
N THR A 190 13.57 -10.50 8.97
CA THR A 190 13.28 -11.93 8.78
C THR A 190 12.30 -12.36 9.85
N LEU A 191 11.01 -12.39 9.50
CA LEU A 191 9.92 -12.77 10.39
C LEU A 191 9.30 -14.07 9.93
N ASP A 192 8.96 -14.92 10.90
CA ASP A 192 8.15 -16.11 10.64
C ASP A 192 6.77 -15.75 10.09
N ASP A 193 6.22 -16.61 9.23
CA ASP A 193 4.88 -16.39 8.71
C ASP A 193 3.85 -16.73 9.81
N PRO A 194 2.97 -15.79 10.19
CA PRO A 194 1.91 -16.04 11.17
C PRO A 194 0.76 -16.90 10.61
N ALA A 195 0.74 -17.22 9.31
CA ALA A 195 -0.30 -18.02 8.72
C ALA A 195 -0.34 -19.42 9.34
N GLY A 196 -1.52 -19.83 9.82
CA GLY A 196 -1.74 -21.13 10.47
C GLY A 196 -1.23 -21.24 11.91
N ARG A 197 -0.72 -20.16 12.51
CA ARG A 197 -0.30 -20.15 13.93
C ARG A 197 -1.45 -19.69 14.84
N ALA A 198 -1.36 -20.07 16.12
CA ALA A 198 -2.29 -19.59 17.14
C ALA A 198 -2.17 -18.06 17.33
N VAL A 199 -3.25 -17.43 17.80
CA VAL A 199 -3.35 -15.97 17.98
C VAL A 199 -2.18 -15.43 18.84
N ASP A 200 -1.83 -16.09 19.93
CA ASP A 200 -0.74 -15.71 20.83
C ASP A 200 0.63 -15.58 20.13
N THR A 201 0.84 -16.40 19.09
CA THR A 201 2.09 -16.39 18.32
C THR A 201 2.06 -15.32 17.22
N ALA A 202 0.89 -15.06 16.65
CA ALA A 202 0.72 -14.08 15.58
C ALA A 202 0.89 -12.63 16.06
N ALA A 203 0.65 -12.36 17.35
CA ALA A 203 0.73 -11.02 17.96
C ALA A 203 1.98 -10.79 18.81
N ASP A 204 2.94 -11.72 18.86
CA ASP A 204 4.15 -11.50 19.64
C ASP A 204 4.98 -10.35 19.03
N PRO A 205 5.14 -9.22 19.75
CA PRO A 205 5.94 -8.09 19.28
C PRO A 205 7.40 -8.48 18.99
N ARG A 206 7.90 -9.53 19.64
CA ARG A 206 9.25 -10.06 19.42
C ARG A 206 9.40 -10.65 18.02
N LEU A 207 8.32 -11.14 17.40
CA LEU A 207 8.31 -11.60 16.01
C LEU A 207 8.30 -10.42 15.02
N VAL A 208 7.89 -9.24 15.48
CA VAL A 208 7.87 -8.01 14.66
C VAL A 208 9.13 -7.17 14.88
N PHE A 209 9.75 -7.25 16.05
CA PHE A 209 10.87 -6.38 16.44
C PHE A 209 12.14 -7.13 16.88
N ALA A 210 12.15 -8.46 16.85
CA ALA A 210 13.35 -9.22 17.16
C ALA A 210 14.39 -9.03 16.04
N ASP A 211 15.55 -8.52 16.46
CA ASP A 211 16.81 -8.41 15.72
C ASP A 211 16.98 -7.24 14.77
N GLY A 212 16.75 -6.03 15.26
CA GLY A 212 17.45 -4.84 14.78
C GLY A 212 18.93 -4.87 15.19
N HIS A 213 19.72 -5.86 14.77
CA HIS A 213 21.17 -5.78 14.88
C HIS A 213 21.67 -4.93 13.72
N SER A 214 22.04 -3.69 14.07
CA SER A 214 22.86 -2.80 13.25
C SER A 214 24.18 -3.48 12.93
N THR A 215 24.50 -3.63 11.67
CA THR A 215 25.85 -3.64 11.16
C THR A 215 26.01 -2.50 10.18
#